data_c8da84130e6e542b38d31d5d376359ff
#
_entry.id   c8da84130e6e542b38d31d5d376359ff
#
_cell.length_a   1.000
_cell.length_b   1.000
_cell.length_c   1.000
_cell.angle_alpha   90.00
_cell.angle_beta   90.00
_cell.angle_gamma   90.00
#
_symmetry.space_group_name_H-M   'P 1'
#
loop_
_entity.id
_entity.type
_entity.pdbx_description
1 polymer ?
#
loop_
_entity_poly.entity_id
_entity_poly.type
_entity_poly.pdbx_seq_one_letter_code
_entity_poly.pdbx_strand_id
1 'polypeptide(L)'
;MNKIILLLFFINMLFPINGKVVFFDGTTIDGQINSVTNSSVYITPIGLDFPQEILMNNIDSLKTNDAKILVASNTVLLLYENGIFISPAEKKQKREKSPQSYEVEYVIIPNWSLNIYTGYPLIKASSFDYYDDLSPVFGLSVGSPYGVYLGDFFMNVIAEISYYNFKVINNPNYESFSGLAYQIGVSPGFFIGEASISLTLCTGKYHAGSGFIGGGSLDLPLGDFILDKFGDNAFVETIEDHVESLEMRITSRSNIVKKSDGGTTGWIGGGISLGYEF
;
A
#
# COMPACT_ATOMS: atom_id res chain seq x y z
N MET A 1 -7.79 5.70 22.83
CA MET A 1 -7.07 6.97 22.60
C MET A 1 -6.25 7.00 21.31
N ASN A 2 -5.86 5.86 20.74
CA ASN A 2 -4.94 5.83 19.55
C ASN A 2 -5.58 6.00 18.17
N LYS A 3 -6.90 5.86 18.04
CA LYS A 3 -7.60 6.04 16.74
C LYS A 3 -7.72 7.51 16.29
N ILE A 4 -7.71 8.44 17.24
CA ILE A 4 -7.79 9.89 16.96
C ILE A 4 -6.44 10.41 16.46
N ILE A 5 -5.32 9.85 16.94
CA ILE A 5 -3.96 10.26 16.53
C ILE A 5 -3.70 9.85 15.08
N LEU A 6 -4.13 8.66 14.66
CA LEU A 6 -3.98 8.20 13.28
C LEU A 6 -4.83 9.04 12.31
N LEU A 7 -6.04 9.41 12.72
CA LEU A 7 -6.92 10.29 11.93
C LEU A 7 -6.33 11.70 11.79
N LEU A 8 -5.71 12.23 12.85
CA LEU A 8 -5.03 13.53 12.84
C LEU A 8 -3.76 13.53 11.96
N PHE A 9 -3.08 12.40 11.83
CA PHE A 9 -1.93 12.27 10.93
C PHE A 9 -2.35 12.32 9.46
N PHE A 10 -3.48 11.70 9.10
CA PHE A 10 -4.05 11.78 7.75
C PHE A 10 -4.63 13.15 7.41
N ILE A 11 -5.14 13.90 8.39
CA ILE A 11 -5.70 15.24 8.19
C ILE A 11 -4.60 16.26 7.86
N ASN A 12 -3.39 16.11 8.37
CA ASN A 12 -2.28 17.00 8.04
C ASN A 12 -1.73 16.81 6.61
N MET A 13 -2.02 15.70 5.93
CA MET A 13 -1.67 15.48 4.52
C MET A 13 -2.63 16.17 3.53
N LEU A 14 -3.73 16.76 3.98
CA LEU A 14 -4.83 17.24 3.13
C LEU A 14 -4.95 18.78 3.02
N PHE A 15 -4.08 19.55 3.65
CA PHE A 15 -4.15 21.00 3.50
C PHE A 15 -3.22 21.46 2.36
N PRO A 16 -3.79 21.80 1.20
CA PRO A 16 -3.03 22.36 0.11
C PRO A 16 -2.44 23.71 0.55
N ILE A 17 -1.17 23.92 0.25
CA ILE A 17 -0.54 25.21 0.50
C ILE A 17 -0.78 26.09 -0.72
N ASN A 18 -1.49 27.19 -0.51
CA ASN A 18 -1.69 28.18 -1.56
C ASN A 18 -0.56 29.20 -1.54
N GLY A 19 -0.22 29.69 -2.73
CA GLY A 19 0.82 30.69 -2.88
C GLY A 19 0.78 31.38 -4.22
N LYS A 20 1.72 32.29 -4.39
CA LYS A 20 1.87 33.12 -5.58
C LYS A 20 3.28 33.00 -6.14
N VAL A 21 3.36 32.62 -7.42
CA VAL A 21 4.58 32.69 -8.24
C VAL A 21 4.62 34.05 -8.91
N VAL A 22 5.76 34.71 -8.89
CA VAL A 22 6.05 35.94 -9.64
C VAL A 22 7.16 35.62 -10.62
N PHE A 23 6.95 35.92 -11.89
CA PHE A 23 7.92 35.77 -12.96
C PHE A 23 8.79 37.03 -13.12
N PHE A 24 9.93 36.90 -13.78
CA PHE A 24 10.81 38.05 -14.06
C PHE A 24 10.18 39.13 -14.93
N ASP A 25 9.17 38.82 -15.73
CA ASP A 25 8.40 39.77 -16.53
C ASP A 25 7.30 40.50 -15.73
N GLY A 26 7.19 40.20 -14.43
CA GLY A 26 6.18 40.73 -13.52
C GLY A 26 4.80 40.08 -13.60
N THR A 27 4.63 39.09 -14.45
CA THR A 27 3.40 38.26 -14.45
C THR A 27 3.32 37.40 -13.20
N THR A 28 2.12 36.97 -12.83
CA THR A 28 1.93 36.18 -11.61
C THR A 28 0.95 35.04 -11.83
N ILE A 29 1.19 33.93 -11.12
CA ILE A 29 0.28 32.81 -11.01
C ILE A 29 -0.04 32.59 -9.53
N ASP A 30 -1.33 32.67 -9.20
CA ASP A 30 -1.84 32.29 -7.89
C ASP A 30 -2.42 30.87 -7.97
N GLY A 31 -2.10 30.02 -7.01
CA GLY A 31 -2.57 28.63 -7.03
C GLY A 31 -2.11 27.80 -5.85
N GLN A 32 -2.41 26.52 -5.92
CA GLN A 32 -1.98 25.52 -4.96
C GLN A 32 -0.58 25.04 -5.31
N ILE A 33 0.38 25.23 -4.40
CA ILE A 33 1.75 24.72 -4.53
C ILE A 33 1.74 23.22 -4.21
N ASN A 34 2.10 22.41 -5.20
CA ASN A 34 2.19 20.95 -5.06
C ASN A 34 3.60 20.53 -4.62
N SER A 35 4.63 21.11 -5.25
CA SER A 35 6.02 20.89 -4.83
C SER A 35 6.95 22.00 -5.31
N VAL A 36 8.09 22.14 -4.62
CA VAL A 36 9.19 23.05 -4.97
C VAL A 36 10.49 22.26 -4.93
N THR A 37 11.13 22.13 -6.07
CA THR A 37 12.43 21.47 -6.24
C THR A 37 13.55 22.48 -6.53
N ASN A 38 14.76 22.04 -6.69
CA ASN A 38 15.86 22.92 -7.11
C ASN A 38 15.74 23.41 -8.56
N SER A 39 14.99 22.71 -9.43
CA SER A 39 14.89 22.98 -10.86
C SER A 39 13.53 23.51 -11.30
N SER A 40 12.48 23.23 -10.55
CA SER A 40 11.10 23.56 -10.94
C SER A 40 10.15 23.70 -9.76
N VAL A 41 9.04 24.37 -10.01
CA VAL A 41 7.89 24.49 -9.14
C VAL A 41 6.69 23.84 -9.82
N TYR A 42 5.96 22.99 -9.10
CA TYR A 42 4.69 22.44 -9.54
C TYR A 42 3.57 23.18 -8.80
N ILE A 43 2.73 23.88 -9.53
CA ILE A 43 1.60 24.66 -9.00
C ILE A 43 0.34 24.36 -9.80
N THR A 44 -0.77 24.18 -9.11
CA THR A 44 -2.10 24.11 -9.74
C THR A 44 -2.72 25.50 -9.70
N PRO A 45 -2.76 26.24 -10.84
CA PRO A 45 -3.33 27.58 -10.90
C PRO A 45 -4.79 27.61 -10.51
N ILE A 46 -5.27 28.72 -9.95
CA ILE A 46 -6.68 28.93 -9.67
C ILE A 46 -7.49 28.82 -10.98
N GLY A 47 -8.49 27.95 -10.98
CA GLY A 47 -9.34 27.67 -12.14
C GLY A 47 -8.87 26.54 -13.05
N LEU A 48 -7.77 25.87 -12.71
CA LEU A 48 -7.31 24.64 -13.38
C LEU A 48 -7.33 23.48 -12.39
N ASP A 49 -7.57 22.27 -12.92
CA ASP A 49 -7.65 21.04 -12.11
C ASP A 49 -6.36 20.19 -12.20
N PHE A 50 -5.32 20.69 -12.83
CA PHE A 50 -4.07 19.97 -13.02
C PHE A 50 -2.85 20.87 -12.72
N PRO A 51 -1.77 20.29 -12.16
CA PRO A 51 -0.55 21.03 -11.87
C PRO A 51 0.20 21.42 -13.15
N GLN A 52 0.79 22.60 -13.14
CA GLN A 52 1.71 23.08 -14.16
C GLN A 52 3.13 23.08 -13.60
N GLU A 53 4.07 22.63 -14.42
CA GLU A 53 5.50 22.74 -14.12
C GLU A 53 6.03 24.10 -14.60
N ILE A 54 6.68 24.81 -13.70
CA ILE A 54 7.32 26.09 -13.97
C ILE A 54 8.81 25.93 -13.67
N LEU A 55 9.65 26.10 -14.66
CA LEU A 55 11.09 26.01 -14.49
C LEU A 55 11.59 27.14 -13.59
N MET A 56 12.53 26.84 -12.70
CA MET A 56 13.04 27.77 -11.69
C MET A 56 13.70 29.02 -12.32
N ASN A 57 14.31 28.90 -13.47
CA ASN A 57 14.93 30.02 -14.20
C ASN A 57 13.94 31.10 -14.68
N ASN A 58 12.65 30.83 -14.67
CA ASN A 58 11.60 31.78 -15.06
C ASN A 58 10.98 32.49 -13.86
N ILE A 59 11.32 32.06 -12.62
CA ILE A 59 10.70 32.50 -11.38
C ILE A 59 11.58 33.54 -10.69
N ASP A 60 11.05 34.75 -10.50
CA ASP A 60 11.69 35.74 -9.63
C ASP A 60 11.44 35.43 -8.16
N SER A 61 10.17 35.17 -7.78
CA SER A 61 9.85 34.85 -6.41
C SER A 61 8.64 33.92 -6.29
N LEU A 62 8.61 33.11 -5.20
CA LEU A 62 7.47 32.29 -4.80
C LEU A 62 7.23 32.49 -3.31
N LYS A 63 5.98 32.83 -2.96
CA LYS A 63 5.53 33.03 -1.59
C LYS A 63 4.25 32.25 -1.32
N THR A 64 4.16 31.67 -0.13
CA THR A 64 2.89 31.12 0.37
C THR A 64 1.96 32.22 0.86
N ASN A 65 0.67 31.93 0.99
CA ASN A 65 -0.30 32.87 1.57
C ASN A 65 0.04 33.24 3.03
N ASP A 66 0.74 32.35 3.75
CA ASP A 66 1.25 32.60 5.11
C ASP A 66 2.54 33.44 5.12
N ALA A 67 2.84 34.15 4.02
CA ALA A 67 4.01 34.99 3.83
C ALA A 67 5.37 34.26 3.92
N LYS A 68 5.40 32.93 3.84
CA LYS A 68 6.66 32.16 3.79
C LYS A 68 7.25 32.25 2.39
N ILE A 69 8.51 32.65 2.29
CA ILE A 69 9.23 32.79 1.03
C ILE A 69 9.92 31.47 0.69
N LEU A 70 9.56 30.86 -0.43
CA LEU A 70 10.16 29.63 -0.91
C LEU A 70 11.26 29.87 -1.95
N VAL A 71 11.07 30.88 -2.80
CA VAL A 71 12.04 31.30 -3.81
C VAL A 71 12.16 32.82 -3.75
N ALA A 72 13.37 33.33 -3.83
CA ALA A 72 13.66 34.76 -3.95
C ALA A 72 14.83 34.97 -4.92
N SER A 73 14.65 35.88 -5.89
CA SER A 73 15.65 36.21 -6.90
C SER A 73 16.27 34.97 -7.56
N ASN A 74 15.40 34.06 -8.03
CA ASN A 74 15.81 32.77 -8.64
C ASN A 74 16.58 31.81 -7.71
N THR A 75 16.56 32.07 -6.40
CA THR A 75 17.23 31.21 -5.44
C THR A 75 16.19 30.47 -4.58
N VAL A 76 16.30 29.15 -4.53
CA VAL A 76 15.46 28.30 -3.68
C VAL A 76 15.91 28.44 -2.23
N LEU A 77 15.05 29.03 -1.40
CA LEU A 77 15.29 29.18 0.04
C LEU A 77 14.72 28.01 0.82
N LEU A 78 13.58 27.48 0.38
CA LEU A 78 12.93 26.33 0.97
C LEU A 78 12.36 25.42 -0.15
N LEU A 79 12.72 24.16 -0.08
CA LEU A 79 12.08 23.09 -0.85
C LEU A 79 10.74 22.73 -0.19
N TYR A 80 9.79 22.30 -1.00
CA TYR A 80 8.51 21.81 -0.50
C TYR A 80 8.17 20.48 -1.18
N GLU A 81 8.14 19.42 -0.39
CA GLU A 81 7.84 18.07 -0.87
C GLU A 81 6.95 17.37 0.19
N ASN A 82 5.88 16.73 -0.24
CA ASN A 82 5.00 15.92 0.61
C ASN A 82 4.50 16.65 1.89
N GLY A 83 4.17 17.94 1.77
CA GLY A 83 3.68 18.73 2.89
C GLY A 83 4.76 19.26 3.84
N ILE A 84 6.05 19.03 3.56
CA ILE A 84 7.17 19.38 4.43
C ILE A 84 8.05 20.43 3.76
N PHE A 85 8.44 21.46 4.54
CA PHE A 85 9.44 22.43 4.12
C PHE A 85 10.84 21.99 4.56
N ILE A 86 11.76 21.94 3.63
CA ILE A 86 13.14 21.48 3.86
C ILE A 86 14.11 22.56 3.36
N SER A 87 15.07 22.93 4.17
CA SER A 87 16.15 23.79 3.71
C SER A 87 17.05 23.06 2.70
N PRO A 88 17.46 23.68 1.57
CA PRO A 88 18.41 23.07 0.64
C PRO A 88 19.71 22.61 1.32
N ALA A 89 20.16 23.32 2.34
CA ALA A 89 21.34 22.95 3.13
C ALA A 89 21.11 21.68 3.98
N GLU A 90 19.93 21.51 4.56
CA GLU A 90 19.56 20.29 5.30
C GLU A 90 19.41 19.10 4.37
N LYS A 91 18.83 19.30 3.18
CA LYS A 91 18.75 18.24 2.16
C LYS A 91 20.15 17.81 1.71
N LYS A 92 21.09 18.74 1.59
CA LYS A 92 22.48 18.45 1.26
C LYS A 92 23.22 17.73 2.39
N GLN A 93 23.05 18.17 3.65
CA GLN A 93 23.63 17.50 4.82
C GLN A 93 23.05 16.09 5.06
N LYS A 94 21.76 15.90 4.77
CA LYS A 94 21.14 14.58 4.86
C LYS A 94 21.66 13.62 3.78
N ARG A 95 22.03 14.15 2.59
CA ARG A 95 22.73 13.38 1.54
C ARG A 95 24.19 13.08 1.89
N GLU A 96 24.90 14.01 2.55
CA GLU A 96 26.31 13.82 2.92
C GLU A 96 26.51 12.95 4.17
N LYS A 97 25.49 12.86 5.06
CA LYS A 97 25.50 11.98 6.24
C LYS A 97 24.90 10.59 6.00
N SER A 98 24.22 10.39 4.91
CA SER A 98 23.90 9.06 4.42
C SER A 98 25.25 8.48 3.94
N PRO A 99 25.72 7.32 4.46
CA PRO A 99 26.78 6.59 3.80
C PRO A 99 26.33 6.49 2.34
N GLN A 100 27.28 6.70 1.38
CA GLN A 100 26.97 6.62 -0.04
C GLN A 100 26.01 5.45 -0.24
N SER A 101 24.72 5.74 -0.17
CA SER A 101 23.75 4.85 -0.73
C SER A 101 24.13 4.89 -2.21
N TYR A 102 24.86 3.90 -2.67
CA TYR A 102 24.67 3.49 -4.04
C TYR A 102 23.15 3.60 -4.21
N GLU A 103 22.66 4.40 -5.18
CA GLU A 103 21.35 4.15 -5.74
C GLU A 103 21.50 2.72 -6.25
N VAL A 104 21.23 1.78 -5.37
CA VAL A 104 20.90 0.42 -5.77
C VAL A 104 19.60 0.65 -6.49
N GLU A 105 19.69 0.74 -7.80
CA GLU A 105 18.56 0.53 -8.67
C GLU A 105 18.08 -0.86 -8.24
N TYR A 106 17.07 -0.89 -7.36
CA TYR A 106 16.45 -2.15 -6.96
C TYR A 106 15.84 -2.70 -8.23
N VAL A 107 16.61 -3.54 -8.90
CA VAL A 107 16.08 -4.38 -9.96
C VAL A 107 15.19 -5.36 -9.22
N ILE A 108 13.91 -5.03 -9.14
CA ILE A 108 12.89 -5.93 -8.62
C ILE A 108 12.90 -7.11 -9.55
N ILE A 109 13.55 -8.18 -9.13
CA ILE A 109 13.51 -9.45 -9.86
C ILE A 109 12.19 -10.07 -9.43
N PRO A 110 11.21 -10.16 -10.34
CA PRO A 110 9.93 -10.76 -9.98
C PRO A 110 10.15 -12.23 -9.69
N ASN A 111 9.81 -12.63 -8.48
CA ASN A 111 9.92 -13.99 -7.98
C ASN A 111 8.54 -14.65 -7.86
N TRP A 112 8.53 -15.97 -7.80
CA TRP A 112 7.35 -16.69 -7.34
C TRP A 112 7.21 -16.51 -5.84
N SER A 113 6.00 -16.30 -5.35
CA SER A 113 5.72 -16.29 -3.92
C SER A 113 4.73 -17.38 -3.54
N LEU A 114 4.97 -17.99 -2.39
CA LEU A 114 4.06 -18.95 -1.76
C LEU A 114 3.65 -18.41 -0.40
N ASN A 115 2.35 -18.23 -0.16
CA ASN A 115 1.87 -17.69 1.09
C ASN A 115 0.88 -18.66 1.76
N ILE A 116 1.07 -18.92 3.04
CA ILE A 116 0.12 -19.63 3.90
C ILE A 116 -0.65 -18.56 4.69
N TYR A 117 -1.96 -18.56 4.54
CA TYR A 117 -2.85 -17.56 5.12
C TYR A 117 -3.74 -18.18 6.19
N THR A 118 -3.96 -17.43 7.28
CA THR A 118 -5.03 -17.67 8.22
C THR A 118 -5.74 -16.35 8.55
N GLY A 119 -7.07 -16.40 8.63
CA GLY A 119 -7.86 -15.23 8.90
C GLY A 119 -9.15 -15.55 9.61
N TYR A 120 -9.78 -14.51 10.16
CA TYR A 120 -11.03 -14.64 10.90
C TYR A 120 -12.06 -13.65 10.38
N PRO A 121 -13.33 -14.06 10.13
CA PRO A 121 -14.39 -13.14 9.74
C PRO A 121 -14.78 -12.26 10.94
N LEU A 122 -14.68 -10.94 10.73
CA LEU A 122 -14.92 -9.94 11.77
C LEU A 122 -16.29 -9.27 11.63
N ILE A 123 -16.72 -9.03 10.39
CA ILE A 123 -17.99 -8.40 10.04
C ILE A 123 -18.72 -9.31 9.06
N LYS A 124 -19.98 -9.60 9.32
CA LYS A 124 -20.80 -10.51 8.55
C LYS A 124 -21.99 -9.78 7.92
N ALA A 125 -22.40 -10.21 6.75
CA ALA A 125 -23.72 -9.85 6.24
C ALA A 125 -24.81 -10.55 7.08
N SER A 126 -26.00 -9.97 7.16
CA SER A 126 -27.14 -10.54 7.93
C SER A 126 -27.53 -11.96 7.47
N SER A 127 -27.25 -12.31 6.23
CA SER A 127 -27.40 -13.68 5.72
C SER A 127 -26.47 -14.71 6.37
N PHE A 128 -25.47 -14.26 7.14
CA PHE A 128 -24.58 -15.09 7.97
C PHE A 128 -25.05 -15.29 9.40
N ASP A 129 -26.11 -14.61 9.84
CA ASP A 129 -26.64 -14.74 11.22
C ASP A 129 -27.14 -16.18 11.51
N TYR A 130 -27.34 -16.97 10.48
CA TYR A 130 -27.70 -18.40 10.58
C TYR A 130 -26.49 -19.34 10.81
N TYR A 131 -25.27 -18.81 10.81
CA TYR A 131 -24.05 -19.58 11.02
C TYR A 131 -23.49 -19.30 12.41
N ASP A 132 -23.35 -20.34 13.25
CA ASP A 132 -22.99 -20.21 14.67
C ASP A 132 -21.50 -19.89 14.82
N ASP A 133 -20.65 -20.73 14.36
CA ASP A 133 -19.23 -20.55 14.51
C ASP A 133 -18.57 -20.16 13.20
N LEU A 134 -18.18 -18.90 13.09
CA LEU A 134 -17.27 -18.50 12.06
C LEU A 134 -15.88 -18.98 12.41
N SER A 135 -15.57 -20.16 11.95
CA SER A 135 -14.24 -20.76 12.11
C SER A 135 -13.20 -19.94 11.36
N PRO A 136 -11.92 -20.00 11.77
CA PRO A 136 -10.83 -19.42 10.99
C PRO A 136 -10.86 -19.93 9.55
N VAL A 137 -10.50 -19.06 8.63
CA VAL A 137 -10.28 -19.36 7.22
C VAL A 137 -8.80 -19.69 7.07
N PHE A 138 -8.48 -20.76 6.36
CA PHE A 138 -7.12 -21.11 5.99
C PHE A 138 -6.97 -21.06 4.49
N GLY A 139 -5.82 -20.61 4.01
CA GLY A 139 -5.56 -20.51 2.59
C GLY A 139 -4.09 -20.70 2.25
N LEU A 140 -3.87 -21.05 1.00
CA LEU A 140 -2.60 -21.10 0.33
C LEU A 140 -2.70 -20.26 -0.92
N SER A 141 -1.81 -19.31 -1.10
CA SER A 141 -1.77 -18.49 -2.32
C SER A 141 -0.40 -18.53 -2.97
N VAL A 142 -0.41 -18.48 -4.28
CA VAL A 142 0.79 -18.40 -5.12
C VAL A 142 0.73 -17.09 -5.88
N GLY A 143 1.77 -16.29 -5.75
CA GLY A 143 2.01 -15.10 -6.56
C GLY A 143 2.92 -15.45 -7.74
N SER A 144 2.58 -14.93 -8.91
CA SER A 144 3.36 -15.10 -10.14
C SER A 144 4.36 -13.98 -10.29
N PRO A 145 5.60 -14.24 -10.78
CA PRO A 145 6.52 -13.19 -11.19
C PRO A 145 6.01 -12.41 -12.43
N TYR A 146 5.03 -12.97 -13.14
CA TYR A 146 4.48 -12.31 -14.32
C TYR A 146 3.49 -11.22 -13.88
N GLY A 147 3.82 -9.98 -14.20
CA GLY A 147 3.05 -8.82 -13.80
C GLY A 147 3.50 -7.55 -14.51
N VAL A 148 3.04 -6.43 -14.00
CA VAL A 148 3.43 -5.09 -14.44
C VAL A 148 4.21 -4.44 -13.31
N TYR A 149 5.39 -3.91 -13.63
CA TYR A 149 6.26 -3.19 -12.69
C TYR A 149 6.61 -1.83 -13.28
N LEU A 150 6.27 -0.75 -12.59
CA LEU A 150 6.47 0.63 -13.04
C LEU A 150 6.98 1.46 -11.85
N GLY A 151 8.28 1.55 -11.68
CA GLY A 151 8.89 2.14 -10.48
C GLY A 151 8.44 1.38 -9.24
N ASP A 152 7.89 2.09 -8.25
CA ASP A 152 7.40 1.47 -7.02
C ASP A 152 6.06 0.75 -7.19
N PHE A 153 5.36 0.93 -8.31
CA PHE A 153 4.11 0.24 -8.59
C PHE A 153 4.35 -1.17 -9.12
N PHE A 154 3.61 -2.13 -8.59
CA PHE A 154 3.55 -3.48 -9.13
C PHE A 154 2.11 -3.98 -9.25
N MET A 155 1.88 -4.95 -10.12
CA MET A 155 0.62 -5.68 -10.25
C MET A 155 0.90 -7.11 -10.67
N ASN A 156 0.75 -8.05 -9.75
CA ASN A 156 1.04 -9.47 -9.96
C ASN A 156 -0.25 -10.26 -10.17
N VAL A 157 -0.14 -11.38 -10.88
CA VAL A 157 -1.21 -12.39 -10.93
C VAL A 157 -1.07 -13.30 -9.72
N ILE A 158 -2.21 -13.56 -9.06
CA ILE A 158 -2.26 -14.45 -7.90
C ILE A 158 -3.32 -15.54 -8.10
N ALA A 159 -3.04 -16.70 -7.54
CA ALA A 159 -4.00 -17.79 -7.41
C ALA A 159 -4.07 -18.23 -5.94
N GLU A 160 -5.27 -18.56 -5.46
CA GLU A 160 -5.49 -18.93 -4.08
C GLU A 160 -6.42 -20.13 -3.96
N ILE A 161 -6.13 -21.00 -3.00
CA ILE A 161 -7.02 -22.03 -2.51
C ILE A 161 -7.28 -21.74 -1.05
N SER A 162 -8.56 -21.60 -0.66
CA SER A 162 -8.95 -21.31 0.72
C SER A 162 -9.95 -22.35 1.21
N TYR A 163 -9.90 -22.65 2.50
CA TYR A 163 -10.85 -23.52 3.19
C TYR A 163 -11.68 -22.73 4.18
N TYR A 164 -12.99 -22.85 4.05
CA TYR A 164 -14.03 -22.22 4.88
C TYR A 164 -14.84 -23.29 5.57
N ASN A 165 -15.16 -23.10 6.84
CA ASN A 165 -15.96 -24.07 7.61
C ASN A 165 -16.95 -23.31 8.52
N PHE A 166 -18.01 -22.79 7.93
CA PHE A 166 -19.08 -22.10 8.66
C PHE A 166 -20.28 -23.04 8.84
N LYS A 167 -20.51 -23.44 10.07
CA LYS A 167 -21.60 -24.39 10.43
C LYS A 167 -22.91 -23.66 10.62
N VAL A 168 -24.01 -24.31 10.25
CA VAL A 168 -25.38 -23.78 10.43
C VAL A 168 -25.87 -24.04 11.83
N ILE A 169 -26.48 -23.04 12.46
CA ILE A 169 -27.20 -23.17 13.72
C ILE A 169 -28.56 -23.82 13.47
N ASN A 170 -28.77 -25.02 14.02
CA ASN A 170 -30.07 -25.65 14.28
C ASN A 170 -31.19 -25.44 13.24
N ASN A 171 -30.87 -25.20 11.96
CA ASN A 171 -31.86 -25.05 10.92
C ASN A 171 -31.62 -26.06 9.77
N PRO A 172 -32.36 -27.15 9.71
CA PRO A 172 -32.18 -28.21 8.71
C PRO A 172 -32.40 -27.76 7.26
N ASN A 173 -32.93 -26.56 7.07
CA ASN A 173 -33.20 -26.01 5.74
C ASN A 173 -32.04 -25.23 5.13
N TYR A 174 -30.96 -25.03 5.88
CA TYR A 174 -29.77 -24.32 5.42
C TYR A 174 -28.58 -25.28 5.35
N GLU A 175 -27.90 -25.29 4.21
CA GLU A 175 -26.65 -26.01 4.05
C GLU A 175 -25.50 -25.25 4.72
N SER A 176 -24.56 -26.01 5.32
CA SER A 176 -23.35 -25.41 5.85
C SER A 176 -22.54 -24.74 4.72
N PHE A 177 -22.02 -23.56 5.00
CA PHE A 177 -21.09 -22.89 4.10
C PHE A 177 -19.67 -23.37 4.44
N SER A 178 -19.30 -24.53 3.95
CA SER A 178 -17.99 -25.13 4.20
C SER A 178 -17.45 -25.78 2.92
N GLY A 179 -16.13 -25.81 2.80
CA GLY A 179 -15.43 -26.43 1.68
C GLY A 179 -14.29 -25.58 1.15
N LEU A 180 -13.80 -25.98 -0.01
CA LEU A 180 -12.73 -25.29 -0.69
C LEU A 180 -13.26 -24.17 -1.59
N ALA A 181 -12.51 -23.09 -1.67
CA ALA A 181 -12.65 -22.06 -2.69
C ALA A 181 -11.37 -21.97 -3.52
N TYR A 182 -11.53 -21.81 -4.81
CA TYR A 182 -10.44 -21.66 -5.78
C TYR A 182 -10.59 -20.29 -6.43
N GLN A 183 -9.56 -19.49 -6.39
CA GLN A 183 -9.62 -18.11 -6.81
C GLN A 183 -8.40 -17.74 -7.63
N ILE A 184 -8.60 -16.83 -8.57
CA ILE A 184 -7.54 -16.24 -9.37
C ILE A 184 -7.82 -14.75 -9.52
N GLY A 185 -6.78 -13.96 -9.57
CA GLY A 185 -6.91 -12.52 -9.70
C GLY A 185 -5.59 -11.80 -9.82
N VAL A 186 -5.62 -10.53 -9.43
CA VAL A 186 -4.46 -9.64 -9.48
C VAL A 186 -4.24 -8.97 -8.13
N SER A 187 -3.00 -8.62 -7.86
CA SER A 187 -2.58 -7.88 -6.67
C SER A 187 -1.80 -6.63 -7.11
N PRO A 188 -2.50 -5.51 -7.39
CA PRO A 188 -1.83 -4.23 -7.57
C PRO A 188 -1.34 -3.69 -6.23
N GLY A 189 -0.15 -3.08 -6.22
CA GLY A 189 0.43 -2.52 -5.00
C GLY A 189 1.55 -1.53 -5.25
N PHE A 190 2.14 -1.06 -4.16
CA PHE A 190 3.27 -0.14 -4.15
C PHE A 190 4.30 -0.57 -3.13
N PHE A 191 5.57 -0.52 -3.49
CA PHE A 191 6.68 -0.64 -2.55
C PHE A 191 6.85 0.65 -1.76
N ILE A 192 7.15 0.51 -0.47
CA ILE A 192 7.43 1.60 0.46
C ILE A 192 8.70 1.22 1.23
N GLY A 193 9.85 1.48 0.63
CA GLY A 193 11.10 0.92 1.11
C GLY A 193 11.10 -0.60 0.96
N GLU A 194 11.38 -1.31 2.03
CA GLU A 194 11.39 -2.79 2.10
C GLU A 194 9.99 -3.39 2.30
N ALA A 195 9.01 -2.58 2.68
CA ALA A 195 7.62 -3.01 2.82
C ALA A 195 6.81 -2.77 1.57
N SER A 196 5.63 -3.39 1.44
CA SER A 196 4.68 -3.04 0.40
C SER A 196 3.24 -2.96 0.90
N ILE A 197 2.44 -2.16 0.21
CA ILE A 197 0.98 -2.15 0.37
C ILE A 197 0.35 -2.61 -0.92
N SER A 198 -0.59 -3.54 -0.81
CA SER A 198 -1.25 -4.08 -2.00
C SER A 198 -2.76 -4.25 -1.82
N LEU A 199 -3.47 -4.34 -2.94
CA LEU A 199 -4.86 -4.76 -3.00
C LEU A 199 -4.93 -6.15 -3.59
N THR A 200 -5.79 -6.98 -3.07
CA THR A 200 -6.13 -8.29 -3.64
C THR A 200 -7.48 -8.20 -4.32
N LEU A 201 -7.55 -8.51 -5.60
CA LEU A 201 -8.77 -8.50 -6.41
C LEU A 201 -8.89 -9.85 -7.10
N CYS A 202 -9.65 -10.77 -6.52
CA CYS A 202 -9.81 -12.13 -7.03
C CYS A 202 -11.26 -12.47 -7.30
N THR A 203 -11.47 -13.34 -8.26
CA THR A 203 -12.73 -14.00 -8.50
C THR A 203 -12.53 -15.51 -8.56
N GLY A 204 -13.56 -16.27 -8.24
CA GLY A 204 -13.43 -17.72 -8.27
C GLY A 204 -14.66 -18.47 -7.83
N LYS A 205 -14.45 -19.74 -7.56
CA LYS A 205 -15.49 -20.70 -7.24
C LYS A 205 -15.36 -21.13 -5.78
N TYR A 206 -16.43 -20.94 -5.04
CA TYR A 206 -16.62 -21.47 -3.70
C TYR A 206 -17.41 -22.79 -3.80
N HIS A 207 -17.34 -23.62 -2.78
CA HIS A 207 -18.16 -24.83 -2.72
C HIS A 207 -19.66 -24.47 -2.86
N ALA A 208 -20.10 -23.40 -2.22
CA ALA A 208 -21.48 -22.94 -2.23
C ALA A 208 -21.86 -22.02 -3.41
N GLY A 209 -20.94 -21.73 -4.33
CA GLY A 209 -21.24 -20.83 -5.46
C GLY A 209 -20.02 -20.19 -6.10
N SER A 210 -20.18 -18.96 -6.59
CA SER A 210 -19.11 -18.16 -7.17
C SER A 210 -18.96 -16.85 -6.42
N GLY A 211 -17.75 -16.31 -6.34
CA GLY A 211 -17.54 -15.13 -5.55
C GLY A 211 -16.38 -14.25 -6.01
N PHE A 212 -16.28 -13.14 -5.31
CA PHE A 212 -15.26 -12.13 -5.47
C PHE A 212 -14.61 -11.85 -4.12
N ILE A 213 -13.29 -11.70 -4.11
CA ILE A 213 -12.52 -11.16 -2.99
C ILE A 213 -11.96 -9.80 -3.38
N GLY A 214 -12.19 -8.81 -2.51
CA GLY A 214 -11.48 -7.55 -2.52
C GLY A 214 -10.84 -7.34 -1.17
N GLY A 215 -9.55 -6.99 -1.11
CA GLY A 215 -8.87 -6.80 0.15
C GLY A 215 -7.67 -5.89 0.05
N GLY A 216 -7.19 -5.42 1.20
CA GLY A 216 -5.94 -4.68 1.32
C GLY A 216 -4.96 -5.47 2.16
N SER A 217 -3.68 -5.38 1.86
CA SER A 217 -2.60 -5.99 2.61
C SER A 217 -1.42 -5.05 2.80
N LEU A 218 -0.72 -5.29 3.90
CA LEU A 218 0.57 -4.72 4.23
C LEU A 218 1.56 -5.88 4.32
N ASP A 219 2.57 -5.88 3.47
CA ASP A 219 3.62 -6.87 3.43
C ASP A 219 4.87 -6.30 4.12
N LEU A 220 5.44 -7.06 5.03
CA LEU A 220 6.59 -6.69 5.84
C LEU A 220 7.72 -7.70 5.61
N PRO A 221 8.97 -7.24 5.43
CA PRO A 221 10.14 -8.10 5.25
C PRO A 221 10.50 -8.79 6.58
N LEU A 222 9.89 -9.94 6.83
CA LEU A 222 10.12 -10.70 8.06
C LEU A 222 11.55 -11.23 8.12
N GLY A 223 12.10 -11.61 6.98
CA GLY A 223 13.46 -12.12 6.89
C GLY A 223 14.49 -11.11 7.38
N ASP A 224 14.42 -9.88 6.89
CA ASP A 224 15.32 -8.81 7.28
C ASP A 224 15.25 -8.52 8.79
N PHE A 225 14.03 -8.53 9.36
CA PHE A 225 13.85 -8.38 10.80
C PHE A 225 14.50 -9.52 11.61
N ILE A 226 14.41 -10.76 11.11
CA ILE A 226 15.03 -11.93 11.77
C ILE A 226 16.55 -11.83 11.67
N LEU A 227 17.08 -11.46 10.50
CA LEU A 227 18.53 -11.32 10.29
C LEU A 227 19.12 -10.17 11.11
N ASP A 228 18.45 -9.05 11.22
CA ASP A 228 18.89 -7.92 12.06
C ASP A 228 18.97 -8.31 13.55
N LYS A 229 18.04 -9.14 14.02
CA LYS A 229 17.95 -9.54 15.43
C LYS A 229 18.81 -10.76 15.81
N PHE A 230 18.94 -11.71 14.90
CA PHE A 230 19.45 -13.05 15.18
C PHE A 230 20.50 -13.51 14.17
N GLY A 231 20.97 -12.63 13.25
CA GLY A 231 21.92 -12.96 12.20
C GLY A 231 23.26 -13.53 12.74
N ASP A 232 23.69 -13.09 13.92
CA ASP A 232 24.89 -13.61 14.58
C ASP A 232 24.75 -15.05 15.11
N ASN A 233 23.56 -15.65 15.01
CA ASN A 233 23.33 -17.02 15.45
C ASN A 233 23.77 -17.99 14.36
N ALA A 234 24.68 -18.91 14.67
CA ALA A 234 25.24 -19.88 13.72
C ALA A 234 24.18 -20.73 12.97
N PHE A 235 23.01 -20.96 13.56
CA PHE A 235 21.91 -21.63 12.86
C PHE A 235 21.25 -20.72 11.83
N VAL A 236 21.00 -19.45 12.18
CA VAL A 236 20.41 -18.45 11.28
C VAL A 236 21.36 -18.17 10.12
N GLU A 237 22.65 -17.99 10.38
CA GLU A 237 23.70 -17.85 9.37
C GLU A 237 23.69 -19.02 8.35
N THR A 238 23.47 -20.25 8.82
CA THR A 238 23.43 -21.44 7.94
C THR A 238 22.23 -21.43 6.98
N ILE A 239 21.13 -20.74 7.33
CA ILE A 239 19.88 -20.71 6.55
C ILE A 239 19.53 -19.27 6.09
N GLU A 240 20.53 -18.38 6.05
CA GLU A 240 20.35 -16.95 5.76
C GLU A 240 19.53 -16.71 4.48
N ASP A 241 19.91 -17.34 3.36
CA ASP A 241 19.24 -17.23 2.06
C ASP A 241 17.73 -17.59 2.14
N HIS A 242 17.37 -18.54 3.02
CA HIS A 242 15.98 -18.91 3.22
C HIS A 242 15.22 -17.96 4.16
N VAL A 243 15.93 -17.40 5.13
CA VAL A 243 15.36 -16.46 6.08
C VAL A 243 15.07 -15.13 5.37
N GLU A 244 15.99 -14.64 4.52
CA GLU A 244 15.83 -13.42 3.74
C GLU A 244 14.54 -13.44 2.88
N SER A 245 14.21 -14.61 2.34
CA SER A 245 13.01 -14.81 1.50
C SER A 245 11.68 -14.83 2.27
N LEU A 246 11.68 -14.64 3.60
CA LEU A 246 10.46 -14.69 4.41
C LEU A 246 9.76 -13.36 4.49
N GLU A 247 8.47 -13.38 4.22
CA GLU A 247 7.58 -12.23 4.35
C GLU A 247 6.45 -12.48 5.35
N MET A 248 6.02 -11.43 6.04
CA MET A 248 4.80 -11.43 6.82
C MET A 248 3.78 -10.46 6.22
N ARG A 249 2.59 -10.96 5.93
CA ARG A 249 1.51 -10.15 5.38
C ARG A 249 0.37 -10.02 6.39
N ILE A 250 -0.05 -8.79 6.64
CA ILE A 250 -1.28 -8.46 7.38
C ILE A 250 -2.33 -8.09 6.35
N THR A 251 -3.50 -8.73 6.39
CA THR A 251 -4.52 -8.54 5.36
C THR A 251 -5.91 -8.30 5.93
N SER A 252 -6.69 -7.49 5.23
CA SER A 252 -8.13 -7.37 5.42
C SER A 252 -8.81 -7.77 4.12
N ARG A 253 -9.81 -8.64 4.19
CA ARG A 253 -10.49 -9.22 3.03
C ARG A 253 -12.00 -9.09 3.12
N SER A 254 -12.61 -8.62 2.06
CA SER A 254 -14.05 -8.65 1.83
C SER A 254 -14.38 -9.78 0.85
N ASN A 255 -15.20 -10.70 1.26
CA ASN A 255 -15.64 -11.84 0.47
C ASN A 255 -17.12 -11.65 0.13
N ILE A 256 -17.45 -11.69 -1.13
CA ILE A 256 -18.82 -11.60 -1.63
C ILE A 256 -19.09 -12.85 -2.44
N VAL A 257 -20.08 -13.65 -2.04
CA VAL A 257 -20.40 -14.94 -2.65
C VAL A 257 -21.84 -14.98 -3.11
N LYS A 258 -22.03 -15.23 -4.39
CA LYS A 258 -23.33 -15.56 -4.98
C LYS A 258 -23.53 -17.06 -4.85
N LYS A 259 -24.49 -17.47 -4.01
CA LYS A 259 -24.78 -18.88 -3.74
C LYS A 259 -25.48 -19.56 -4.92
N SER A 260 -25.24 -20.86 -5.06
CA SER A 260 -25.85 -21.68 -6.12
C SER A 260 -27.36 -21.87 -5.93
N ASP A 261 -27.81 -21.85 -4.68
CA ASP A 261 -29.23 -21.94 -4.29
C ASP A 261 -30.00 -20.62 -4.40
N GLY A 262 -29.29 -19.55 -4.77
CA GLY A 262 -29.79 -18.18 -4.88
C GLY A 262 -29.36 -17.29 -3.71
N GLY A 263 -29.43 -15.99 -3.96
CA GLY A 263 -28.99 -14.96 -3.00
C GLY A 263 -27.49 -14.71 -3.00
N THR A 264 -27.11 -13.67 -2.24
CA THR A 264 -25.73 -13.24 -2.08
C THR A 264 -25.43 -13.14 -0.60
N THR A 265 -24.22 -13.55 -0.22
CA THR A 265 -23.73 -13.46 1.13
C THR A 265 -22.30 -12.91 1.14
N GLY A 266 -21.81 -12.51 2.30
CA GLY A 266 -20.45 -11.97 2.37
C GLY A 266 -20.00 -11.67 3.78
N TRP A 267 -18.71 -11.56 3.94
CA TRP A 267 -18.07 -11.17 5.19
C TRP A 267 -16.81 -10.37 4.93
N ILE A 268 -16.41 -9.57 5.90
CA ILE A 268 -15.12 -8.91 5.95
C ILE A 268 -14.32 -9.58 7.06
N GLY A 269 -13.14 -10.05 6.75
CA GLY A 269 -12.22 -10.69 7.67
C GLY A 269 -10.88 -9.97 7.75
N GLY A 270 -10.16 -10.23 8.83
CA GLY A 270 -8.76 -9.88 8.99
C GLY A 270 -7.92 -11.14 9.15
N GLY A 271 -6.67 -11.09 8.73
CA GLY A 271 -5.78 -12.24 8.84
C GLY A 271 -4.32 -11.89 8.66
N ILE A 272 -3.51 -12.92 8.83
CA ILE A 272 -2.06 -12.87 8.62
C ILE A 272 -1.66 -14.01 7.69
N SER A 273 -0.60 -13.79 6.93
CA SER A 273 0.06 -14.86 6.17
C SER A 273 1.57 -14.81 6.37
N LEU A 274 2.18 -15.97 6.25
CA LEU A 274 3.60 -16.14 6.11
C LEU A 274 3.88 -16.46 4.64
N GLY A 275 4.73 -15.66 4.03
CA GLY A 275 5.16 -15.78 2.65
C GLY A 275 6.60 -16.26 2.55
N TYR A 276 6.90 -16.88 1.43
CA TYR A 276 8.24 -17.25 1.01
C TYR A 276 8.39 -16.93 -0.48
N GLU A 277 9.41 -16.17 -0.83
CA GLU A 277 9.78 -15.86 -2.22
C GLU A 277 10.90 -16.81 -2.72
N PHE A 278 10.84 -17.25 -4.00
CA PHE A 278 11.79 -18.19 -4.59
C PHE A 278 11.92 -18.06 -6.11
#